data_cc964dd8b97078613537a0a4e9720fad
#
_entry.id   cc964dd8b97078613537a0a4e9720fad
#
_cell.length_a   1.000
_cell.length_b   1.000
_cell.length_c   1.000
_cell.angle_alpha   90.00
_cell.angle_beta   90.00
_cell.angle_gamma   90.00
#
_symmetry.space_group_name_H-M   'P 1'
#
loop_
_entity.id
_entity.type
_entity.pdbx_description
1 polymer ?
#
loop_
_entity_poly.entity_id
_entity_poly.type
_entity_poly.pdbx_seq_one_letter_code
_entity_poly.pdbx_strand_id
1 'polypeptide(L)'
;MKITKSDFGTLNTGENIYIYHMENANGAYVEVINFGCRLVKIVVPDRDGKMTDVCLGFDSMEDYARDNASLGAVVGRVANRIKDGHFCLDGKEYQLAINNGSNHLHGGLIGYASKPWDAKIKDDKLILTMNSYDGEEGYPGNLTLSVTYGWSEDNELSLLFLFGHSSSSSASGASRLSRRLATVSG
;
A
#
# COMPACT_ATOMS: atom_id res chain seq x y z
N MET A 1 -17.88 13.88 -0.59
CA MET A 1 -16.94 13.10 -1.39
C MET A 1 -17.64 11.88 -1.99
N LYS A 2 -17.25 11.45 -3.20
CA LYS A 2 -17.80 10.27 -3.88
C LYS A 2 -16.67 9.29 -4.20
N ILE A 3 -16.86 8.00 -3.90
CA ILE A 3 -15.92 6.94 -4.28
C ILE A 3 -16.58 6.02 -5.29
N THR A 4 -15.93 5.80 -6.43
CA THR A 4 -16.36 4.85 -7.44
C THR A 4 -15.27 3.81 -7.68
N LYS A 5 -15.70 2.60 -8.09
CA LYS A 5 -14.82 1.47 -8.41
C LYS A 5 -15.02 1.10 -9.86
N SER A 6 -13.93 0.87 -10.60
CA SER A 6 -13.94 0.35 -11.97
C SER A 6 -12.81 -0.65 -12.20
N ASP A 7 -12.88 -1.40 -13.29
CA ASP A 7 -11.82 -2.32 -13.69
C ASP A 7 -10.59 -1.51 -14.13
N PHE A 8 -9.40 -1.97 -13.72
CA PHE A 8 -8.13 -1.39 -14.12
C PHE A 8 -7.28 -2.34 -14.95
N GLY A 9 -7.49 -3.64 -14.81
CA GLY A 9 -6.82 -4.68 -15.58
C GLY A 9 -6.77 -6.00 -14.83
N THR A 10 -6.07 -6.97 -15.40
CA THR A 10 -5.98 -8.32 -14.85
C THR A 10 -4.51 -8.74 -14.78
N LEU A 11 -4.10 -9.33 -13.66
CA LEU A 11 -2.77 -9.91 -13.50
C LEU A 11 -2.63 -11.19 -14.33
N ASN A 12 -1.40 -11.58 -14.64
CA ASN A 12 -1.12 -12.86 -15.32
C ASN A 12 -1.60 -14.09 -14.52
N THR A 13 -1.84 -13.91 -13.22
CA THR A 13 -2.44 -14.94 -12.33
C THR A 13 -3.94 -15.08 -12.49
N GLY A 14 -4.59 -14.19 -13.25
CA GLY A 14 -6.03 -14.14 -13.46
C GLY A 14 -6.79 -13.28 -12.45
N GLU A 15 -6.12 -12.64 -11.51
CA GLU A 15 -6.73 -11.74 -10.53
C GLU A 15 -7.07 -10.40 -11.15
N ASN A 16 -8.31 -9.93 -10.94
CA ASN A 16 -8.75 -8.61 -11.40
C ASN A 16 -8.27 -7.52 -10.44
N ILE A 17 -7.72 -6.47 -11.02
CA ILE A 17 -7.29 -5.26 -10.32
C ILE A 17 -8.29 -4.14 -10.61
N TYR A 18 -8.64 -3.40 -9.58
CA TYR A 18 -9.62 -2.34 -9.63
C TYR A 18 -8.97 -1.00 -9.29
N ILE A 19 -9.48 0.06 -9.92
CA ILE A 19 -9.15 1.44 -9.58
C ILE A 19 -10.32 2.06 -8.80
N TYR A 20 -9.96 2.79 -7.76
CA TYR A 20 -10.89 3.51 -6.89
C TYR A 20 -10.65 5.01 -7.08
N HIS A 21 -11.63 5.68 -7.65
CA HIS A 21 -11.64 7.12 -7.87
C HIS A 21 -12.39 7.79 -6.74
N MET A 22 -11.71 8.69 -6.02
CA MET A 22 -12.21 9.42 -4.85
C MET A 22 -12.24 10.90 -5.20
N GLU A 23 -13.43 11.45 -5.46
CA GLU A 23 -13.64 12.82 -5.93
C GLU A 23 -14.37 13.66 -4.88
N ASN A 24 -13.89 14.88 -4.65
CA ASN A 24 -14.56 15.86 -3.80
C ASN A 24 -15.54 16.76 -4.59
N ALA A 25 -16.28 17.62 -3.90
CA ALA A 25 -17.28 18.48 -4.52
C ALA A 25 -16.69 19.52 -5.49
N ASN A 26 -15.40 19.80 -5.39
CA ASN A 26 -14.67 20.76 -6.24
C ASN A 26 -14.10 20.11 -7.50
N GLY A 27 -14.30 18.81 -7.70
CA GLY A 27 -13.78 18.03 -8.84
C GLY A 27 -12.30 17.64 -8.70
N ALA A 28 -11.67 17.93 -7.57
CA ALA A 28 -10.35 17.38 -7.27
C ALA A 28 -10.48 15.92 -6.83
N TYR A 29 -9.53 15.08 -7.24
CA TYR A 29 -9.63 13.64 -6.97
C TYR A 29 -8.29 12.94 -6.79
N VAL A 30 -8.36 11.78 -6.16
CA VAL A 30 -7.27 10.82 -6.10
C VAL A 30 -7.72 9.48 -6.65
N GLU A 31 -6.80 8.75 -7.26
CA GLU A 31 -7.03 7.40 -7.75
C GLU A 31 -6.07 6.41 -7.08
N VAL A 32 -6.63 5.29 -6.62
CA VAL A 32 -5.89 4.23 -5.92
C VAL A 32 -6.24 2.89 -6.55
N ILE A 33 -5.25 2.03 -6.80
CA ILE A 33 -5.47 0.65 -7.22
C ILE A 33 -5.20 -0.32 -6.08
N ASN A 34 -5.89 -1.45 -6.10
CA ASN A 34 -5.67 -2.50 -5.10
C ASN A 34 -4.47 -3.41 -5.38
N PHE A 35 -3.67 -3.16 -6.40
CA PHE A 35 -2.37 -3.77 -6.59
C PHE A 35 -1.27 -2.93 -5.94
N GLY A 36 -0.63 -3.46 -4.90
CA GLY A 36 0.38 -2.76 -4.12
C GLY A 36 -0.17 -1.60 -3.28
N CYS A 37 -1.51 -1.50 -3.13
CA CYS A 37 -2.15 -0.39 -2.42
C CYS A 37 -1.64 0.97 -2.96
N ARG A 38 -1.60 1.13 -4.29
CA ARG A 38 -0.91 2.23 -4.98
C ARG A 38 -1.80 3.43 -5.20
N LEU A 39 -1.24 4.58 -4.88
CA LEU A 39 -1.73 5.87 -5.35
C LEU A 39 -1.32 6.05 -6.81
N VAL A 40 -2.29 6.24 -7.71
CA VAL A 40 -2.09 6.34 -9.16
C VAL A 40 -2.10 7.78 -9.62
N LYS A 41 -3.10 8.57 -9.13
CA LYS A 41 -3.26 9.99 -9.48
C LYS A 41 -3.61 10.82 -8.28
N ILE A 42 -3.14 12.06 -8.30
CA ILE A 42 -3.60 13.16 -7.45
C ILE A 42 -3.87 14.33 -8.38
N VAL A 43 -5.14 14.61 -8.64
CA VAL A 43 -5.54 15.69 -9.53
C VAL A 43 -6.13 16.83 -8.72
N VAL A 44 -5.44 17.95 -8.74
CA VAL A 44 -5.78 19.16 -7.97
C VAL A 44 -5.67 20.39 -8.88
N PRO A 45 -6.37 21.50 -8.55
CA PRO A 45 -6.19 22.75 -9.29
C PRO A 45 -4.78 23.32 -9.06
N ASP A 46 -4.12 23.74 -10.12
CA ASP A 46 -2.91 24.53 -10.04
C ASP A 46 -3.24 26.00 -9.67
N ARG A 47 -2.22 26.88 -9.62
CA ARG A 47 -2.41 28.30 -9.30
C ARG A 47 -3.33 29.06 -10.24
N ASP A 48 -3.53 28.56 -11.46
CA ASP A 48 -4.40 29.15 -12.49
C ASP A 48 -5.79 28.47 -12.52
N GLY A 49 -6.05 27.54 -11.58
CA GLY A 49 -7.30 26.78 -11.46
C GLY A 49 -7.41 25.60 -12.41
N LYS A 50 -6.36 25.26 -13.15
CA LYS A 50 -6.37 24.11 -14.07
C LYS A 50 -6.12 22.82 -13.29
N MET A 51 -7.03 21.84 -13.44
CA MET A 51 -6.86 20.51 -12.87
C MET A 51 -5.66 19.82 -13.47
N THR A 52 -4.69 19.45 -12.60
CA THR A 52 -3.39 18.90 -13.01
C THR A 52 -3.07 17.70 -12.13
N ASP A 53 -2.65 16.60 -12.74
CA ASP A 53 -2.12 15.44 -12.02
C ASP A 53 -0.70 15.75 -11.53
N VAL A 54 -0.51 15.64 -10.22
CA VAL A 54 0.78 15.90 -9.54
C VAL A 54 1.44 14.61 -9.01
N CYS A 55 0.91 13.45 -9.38
CA CYS A 55 1.43 12.13 -8.99
C CYS A 55 2.16 11.45 -10.16
N LEU A 56 3.25 10.77 -9.87
CA LEU A 56 3.89 9.89 -10.85
C LEU A 56 3.21 8.51 -10.81
N GLY A 57 2.75 8.05 -11.96
CA GLY A 57 2.07 6.77 -12.10
C GLY A 57 2.04 6.28 -13.54
N PHE A 58 1.37 5.16 -13.76
CA PHE A 58 1.11 4.57 -15.07
C PHE A 58 -0.40 4.48 -15.31
N ASP A 59 -0.78 4.43 -16.58
CA ASP A 59 -2.19 4.34 -17.00
C ASP A 59 -2.66 2.89 -17.19
N SER A 60 -1.77 1.91 -17.06
CA SER A 60 -2.11 0.49 -17.27
C SER A 60 -1.61 -0.43 -16.18
N MET A 61 -2.33 -1.54 -15.96
CA MET A 61 -1.91 -2.59 -15.03
C MET A 61 -0.62 -3.28 -15.51
N GLU A 62 -0.44 -3.40 -16.82
CA GLU A 62 0.74 -4.03 -17.41
C GLU A 62 2.02 -3.26 -17.07
N ASP A 63 1.99 -1.94 -17.11
CA ASP A 63 3.13 -1.09 -16.75
C ASP A 63 3.41 -1.17 -15.24
N TYR A 64 2.38 -1.20 -14.39
CA TYR A 64 2.55 -1.43 -12.95
C TYR A 64 3.11 -2.82 -12.63
N ALA A 65 2.76 -3.85 -13.40
CA ALA A 65 3.32 -5.19 -13.22
C ALA A 65 4.81 -5.27 -13.57
N ARG A 66 5.30 -4.36 -14.40
CA ARG A 66 6.73 -4.24 -14.78
C ARG A 66 7.48 -3.20 -13.95
N ASP A 67 6.79 -2.43 -13.13
CA ASP A 67 7.38 -1.33 -12.35
C ASP A 67 8.35 -1.84 -11.28
N ASN A 68 9.61 -1.42 -11.38
CA ASN A 68 10.66 -1.69 -10.41
C ASN A 68 10.90 -0.52 -9.43
N ALA A 69 10.25 0.62 -9.63
CA ALA A 69 10.43 1.82 -8.81
C ALA A 69 9.44 1.90 -7.65
N SER A 70 8.42 1.02 -7.62
CA SER A 70 7.35 1.01 -6.61
C SER A 70 6.58 2.33 -6.55
N LEU A 71 6.35 2.98 -7.70
CA LEU A 71 5.63 4.25 -7.78
C LEU A 71 4.28 4.17 -7.08
N GLY A 72 4.03 5.10 -6.14
CA GLY A 72 2.80 5.19 -5.37
C GLY A 72 2.49 4.01 -4.43
N ALA A 73 3.34 2.98 -4.37
CA ALA A 73 3.06 1.74 -3.68
C ALA A 73 3.30 1.81 -2.16
N VAL A 74 2.55 0.97 -1.45
CA VAL A 74 2.90 0.60 -0.07
C VAL A 74 3.94 -0.50 -0.11
N VAL A 75 5.16 -0.20 0.37
CA VAL A 75 6.25 -1.15 0.44
C VAL A 75 6.32 -1.82 1.82
N GLY A 76 6.75 -3.06 1.86
CA GLY A 76 6.85 -3.84 3.10
C GLY A 76 7.20 -5.32 2.81
N ARG A 77 7.49 -6.08 3.91
CA ARG A 77 7.20 -5.80 5.33
C ARG A 77 8.04 -4.65 5.92
N VAL A 78 9.30 -4.53 5.54
CA VAL A 78 10.21 -3.45 5.95
C VAL A 78 10.52 -2.58 4.74
N ALA A 79 10.34 -1.27 4.89
CA ALA A 79 10.69 -0.30 3.87
C ALA A 79 12.20 -0.02 3.87
N ASN A 80 12.74 0.29 2.68
CA ASN A 80 14.15 0.55 2.47
C ASN A 80 15.03 -0.70 2.71
N ARG A 81 16.33 -0.55 2.99
CA ARG A 81 17.33 -1.63 2.97
C ARG A 81 17.57 -2.23 4.33
N ILE A 82 17.74 -3.57 4.32
CA ILE A 82 18.37 -4.31 5.41
C ILE A 82 19.72 -4.77 4.89
N LYS A 83 20.78 -4.31 5.56
CA LYS A 83 22.18 -4.61 5.19
C LYS A 83 22.39 -6.11 5.16
N ASP A 84 23.01 -6.61 4.09
CA ASP A 84 23.31 -8.03 3.85
C ASP A 84 22.08 -8.96 3.99
N GLY A 85 20.85 -8.38 3.98
CA GLY A 85 19.60 -9.11 4.20
C GLY A 85 19.51 -9.78 5.57
N HIS A 86 20.27 -9.32 6.55
CA HIS A 86 20.44 -10.03 7.81
C HIS A 86 20.00 -9.17 9.02
N PHE A 87 19.28 -9.78 9.96
CA PHE A 87 18.91 -9.16 11.24
C PHE A 87 18.73 -10.21 12.33
N CYS A 88 18.87 -9.75 13.58
CA CYS A 88 18.56 -10.54 14.76
C CYS A 88 17.31 -9.99 15.46
N LEU A 89 16.39 -10.86 15.83
CA LEU A 89 15.19 -10.52 16.58
C LEU A 89 15.01 -11.54 17.72
N ASP A 90 14.96 -11.07 18.97
CA ASP A 90 14.83 -11.89 20.17
C ASP A 90 15.86 -13.02 20.27
N GLY A 91 17.10 -12.73 19.84
CA GLY A 91 18.22 -13.68 19.86
C GLY A 91 18.23 -14.72 18.73
N LYS A 92 17.26 -14.66 17.81
CA LYS A 92 17.19 -15.50 16.62
C LYS A 92 17.63 -14.71 15.40
N GLU A 93 18.54 -15.32 14.61
CA GLU A 93 19.05 -14.77 13.37
C GLU A 93 18.09 -15.06 12.21
N TYR A 94 17.93 -14.06 11.32
CA TYR A 94 17.10 -14.15 10.13
C TYR A 94 17.91 -13.72 8.90
N GLN A 95 17.88 -14.54 7.86
CA GLN A 95 18.45 -14.24 6.57
C GLN A 95 17.34 -14.05 5.54
N LEU A 96 17.31 -12.89 4.91
CA LEU A 96 16.34 -12.51 3.88
C LEU A 96 16.97 -12.60 2.49
N ALA A 97 16.15 -12.64 1.45
CA ALA A 97 16.61 -12.61 0.07
C ALA A 97 17.41 -11.32 -0.22
N ILE A 98 18.51 -11.46 -0.96
CA ILE A 98 19.30 -10.34 -1.48
C ILE A 98 18.72 -9.94 -2.84
N ASN A 99 18.05 -8.81 -2.90
CA ASN A 99 17.34 -8.33 -4.10
C ASN A 99 17.78 -6.94 -4.57
N ASN A 100 18.78 -6.33 -3.90
CA ASN A 100 19.33 -5.03 -4.30
C ASN A 100 20.81 -4.91 -3.93
N GLY A 101 21.69 -5.22 -4.88
CA GLY A 101 23.14 -5.30 -4.63
C GLY A 101 23.43 -6.36 -3.58
N SER A 102 24.07 -5.98 -2.46
CA SER A 102 24.30 -6.86 -1.31
C SER A 102 23.19 -6.81 -0.26
N ASN A 103 22.11 -6.07 -0.49
CA ASN A 103 21.11 -5.80 0.52
C ASN A 103 19.75 -6.43 0.17
N HIS A 104 18.90 -6.56 1.20
CA HIS A 104 17.48 -6.77 1.03
C HIS A 104 16.78 -5.40 0.93
N LEU A 105 15.81 -5.26 0.03
CA LEU A 105 15.11 -4.01 -0.23
C LEU A 105 13.60 -4.21 -0.26
N HIS A 106 12.85 -3.30 0.38
CA HIS A 106 11.40 -3.12 0.26
C HIS A 106 10.55 -4.38 0.49
N GLY A 107 11.00 -5.28 1.38
CA GLY A 107 10.25 -6.46 1.78
C GLY A 107 10.49 -7.69 0.91
N GLY A 108 11.45 -7.65 -0.03
CA GLY A 108 11.92 -8.84 -0.73
C GLY A 108 11.60 -8.91 -2.21
N LEU A 109 11.59 -10.13 -2.72
CA LEU A 109 11.37 -10.41 -4.16
C LEU A 109 9.90 -10.15 -4.55
N ILE A 110 8.96 -10.53 -3.67
CA ILE A 110 7.52 -10.31 -3.86
C ILE A 110 6.98 -9.60 -2.61
N GLY A 111 7.40 -8.34 -2.44
CA GLY A 111 6.96 -7.48 -1.35
C GLY A 111 5.51 -6.96 -1.55
N TYR A 112 5.05 -6.16 -0.63
CA TYR A 112 3.67 -5.63 -0.58
C TYR A 112 3.27 -4.86 -1.82
N ALA A 113 4.22 -4.18 -2.47
CA ALA A 113 4.01 -3.43 -3.71
C ALA A 113 3.62 -4.30 -4.91
N SER A 114 3.88 -5.60 -4.87
CA SER A 114 3.64 -6.54 -5.97
C SER A 114 2.50 -7.51 -5.69
N LYS A 115 1.62 -7.18 -4.76
CA LYS A 115 0.51 -8.04 -4.34
C LYS A 115 -0.85 -7.36 -4.51
N PRO A 116 -1.90 -8.11 -4.84
CA PRO A 116 -3.26 -7.62 -4.72
C PRO A 116 -3.65 -7.47 -3.24
N TRP A 117 -4.44 -6.45 -2.93
CA TRP A 117 -4.97 -6.15 -1.61
C TRP A 117 -6.48 -6.25 -1.64
N ASP A 118 -7.08 -6.73 -0.55
CA ASP A 118 -8.51 -6.66 -0.35
C ASP A 118 -8.94 -5.21 -0.13
N ALA A 119 -9.95 -4.75 -0.87
CA ALA A 119 -10.39 -3.37 -0.81
C ALA A 119 -11.87 -3.25 -0.43
N LYS A 120 -12.16 -2.31 0.46
CA LYS A 120 -13.51 -2.02 0.94
C LYS A 120 -13.74 -0.52 1.03
N ILE A 121 -14.88 -0.07 0.52
CA ILE A 121 -15.36 1.29 0.73
C ILE A 121 -16.25 1.30 1.98
N LYS A 122 -15.95 2.16 2.93
CA LYS A 122 -16.71 2.35 4.16
C LYS A 122 -16.60 3.79 4.66
N ASP A 123 -17.71 4.42 5.02
CA ASP A 123 -17.80 5.75 5.62
C ASP A 123 -16.97 6.80 4.83
N ASP A 124 -17.18 6.85 3.51
CA ASP A 124 -16.44 7.71 2.57
C ASP A 124 -14.92 7.56 2.62
N LYS A 125 -14.43 6.37 2.93
CA LYS A 125 -13.01 6.00 2.93
C LYS A 125 -12.79 4.73 2.16
N LEU A 126 -11.63 4.63 1.53
CA LEU A 126 -11.14 3.41 0.91
C LEU A 126 -10.18 2.70 1.88
N ILE A 127 -10.53 1.48 2.25
CA ILE A 127 -9.73 0.65 3.15
C ILE A 127 -9.16 -0.51 2.34
N LEU A 128 -7.82 -0.61 2.29
CA LEU A 128 -7.12 -1.73 1.68
C LEU A 128 -6.45 -2.55 2.76
N THR A 129 -6.60 -3.87 2.70
CA THR A 129 -6.08 -4.79 3.72
C THR A 129 -5.31 -5.92 3.07
N MET A 130 -4.21 -6.32 3.69
CA MET A 130 -3.38 -7.45 3.27
C MET A 130 -2.89 -8.22 4.49
N ASN A 131 -2.81 -9.55 4.34
CA ASN A 131 -2.20 -10.44 5.32
C ASN A 131 -0.81 -10.88 4.83
N SER A 132 0.18 -10.78 5.70
CA SER A 132 1.52 -11.29 5.50
C SER A 132 1.76 -12.38 6.53
N TYR A 133 1.94 -13.61 6.07
CA TYR A 133 2.04 -14.78 6.93
C TYR A 133 3.46 -14.99 7.46
N ASP A 134 3.56 -15.76 8.55
CA ASP A 134 4.85 -16.16 9.13
C ASP A 134 5.74 -16.84 8.08
N GLY A 135 6.99 -16.40 7.99
CA GLY A 135 7.97 -16.88 7.01
C GLY A 135 7.88 -16.23 5.62
N GLU A 136 6.87 -15.40 5.34
CA GLU A 136 6.77 -14.70 4.06
C GLU A 136 7.99 -13.81 3.84
N GLU A 137 8.66 -13.96 2.67
CA GLU A 137 9.92 -13.28 2.33
C GLU A 137 11.02 -13.43 3.40
N GLY A 138 10.92 -14.47 4.28
CA GLY A 138 11.85 -14.74 5.38
C GLY A 138 11.53 -14.00 6.68
N TYR A 139 10.49 -13.20 6.73
CA TYR A 139 10.12 -12.46 7.95
C TYR A 139 9.30 -13.31 8.91
N PRO A 140 9.57 -13.23 10.24
CA PRO A 140 8.82 -13.98 11.24
C PRO A 140 7.47 -13.34 11.58
N GLY A 141 6.53 -14.18 11.98
CA GLY A 141 5.24 -13.80 12.53
C GLY A 141 4.20 -13.38 11.49
N ASN A 142 2.94 -13.55 11.85
CA ASN A 142 1.80 -13.10 11.06
C ASN A 142 1.54 -11.62 11.27
N LEU A 143 1.29 -10.90 10.18
CA LEU A 143 0.98 -9.47 10.19
C LEU A 143 -0.23 -9.19 9.29
N THR A 144 -1.23 -8.50 9.82
CA THR A 144 -2.28 -7.87 9.01
C THR A 144 -1.99 -6.38 8.91
N LEU A 145 -1.89 -5.87 7.70
CA LEU A 145 -1.75 -4.45 7.42
C LEU A 145 -3.02 -3.93 6.77
N SER A 146 -3.55 -2.84 7.31
CA SER A 146 -4.67 -2.10 6.71
C SER A 146 -4.26 -0.65 6.48
N VAL A 147 -4.54 -0.16 5.28
CA VAL A 147 -4.30 1.23 4.88
C VAL A 147 -5.64 1.86 4.52
N THR A 148 -5.97 2.95 5.19
CA THR A 148 -7.19 3.71 4.93
C THR A 148 -6.84 5.01 4.24
N TYR A 149 -7.34 5.21 3.03
CA TYR A 149 -7.28 6.45 2.28
C TYR A 149 -8.51 7.31 2.59
N GLY A 150 -8.29 8.58 2.88
CA GLY A 150 -9.32 9.61 2.98
C GLY A 150 -8.95 10.80 2.12
N TRP A 151 -9.94 11.38 1.43
CA TRP A 151 -9.79 12.58 0.62
C TRP A 151 -10.76 13.64 1.11
N SER A 152 -10.30 14.85 1.36
CA SER A 152 -11.15 15.92 1.93
C SER A 152 -11.65 16.91 0.88
N GLU A 153 -12.60 17.74 1.25
CA GLU A 153 -13.08 18.86 0.42
C GLU A 153 -12.02 19.97 0.26
N ASP A 154 -11.00 19.98 1.13
CA ASP A 154 -9.87 20.93 1.12
C ASP A 154 -8.64 20.38 0.38
N ASN A 155 -8.82 19.31 -0.43
CA ASN A 155 -7.74 18.63 -1.16
C ASN A 155 -6.65 18.03 -0.25
N GLU A 156 -7.04 17.58 0.94
CA GLU A 156 -6.13 16.89 1.86
C GLU A 156 -6.25 15.36 1.70
N LEU A 157 -5.14 14.72 1.37
CA LEU A 157 -5.02 13.25 1.34
C LEU A 157 -4.51 12.75 2.68
N SER A 158 -5.31 11.91 3.33
CA SER A 158 -4.94 11.25 4.58
C SER A 158 -4.74 9.74 4.38
N LEU A 159 -3.65 9.21 4.96
CA LEU A 159 -3.38 7.78 5.00
C LEU A 159 -3.23 7.33 6.46
N LEU A 160 -4.06 6.37 6.87
CA LEU A 160 -3.98 5.75 8.18
C LEU A 160 -3.51 4.30 8.04
N PHE A 161 -2.35 3.98 8.62
CA PHE A 161 -1.78 2.64 8.66
C PHE A 161 -2.13 1.97 9.99
N LEU A 162 -2.74 0.77 9.93
CA LEU A 162 -3.02 -0.07 11.08
C LEU A 162 -2.31 -1.41 10.92
N PHE A 163 -1.55 -1.79 11.95
CA PHE A 163 -0.84 -3.06 12.01
C PHE A 163 -1.45 -3.94 13.09
N GLY A 164 -1.90 -5.13 12.71
CA GLY A 164 -2.42 -6.16 13.60
C GLY A 164 -1.50 -7.37 13.62
N HIS A 165 -1.25 -7.95 14.81
CA HIS A 165 -0.59 -9.24 14.97
C HIS A 165 -1.64 -10.26 15.37
N SER A 166 -1.72 -11.40 14.66
CA SER A 166 -2.43 -12.57 15.13
C SER A 166 -1.43 -13.54 15.76
N SER A 167 -1.46 -13.71 17.08
CA SER A 167 -0.74 -14.79 17.72
C SER A 167 -1.44 -16.11 17.38
N SER A 168 -0.70 -17.09 16.91
CA SER A 168 -1.18 -18.47 16.65
C SER A 168 -1.32 -19.32 17.92
N SER A 169 -1.48 -18.71 19.09
CA SER A 169 -1.74 -19.43 20.33
C SER A 169 -3.12 -19.06 20.86
N SER A 170 -3.87 -20.09 21.25
CA SER A 170 -5.15 -20.05 21.94
C SER A 170 -5.03 -19.41 23.34
N ALA A 171 -4.70 -18.12 23.38
CA ALA A 171 -4.75 -17.31 24.58
C ALA A 171 -5.37 -15.96 24.20
N SER A 172 -6.36 -15.57 24.97
CA SER A 172 -7.05 -14.28 24.95
C SER A 172 -6.04 -13.13 25.11
N GLY A 173 -5.35 -12.76 24.04
CA GLY A 173 -4.35 -11.71 24.00
C GLY A 173 -4.83 -10.56 23.13
N ALA A 174 -4.98 -9.39 23.74
CA ALA A 174 -5.29 -8.14 23.06
C ALA A 174 -4.30 -7.89 21.93
N SER A 175 -4.80 -7.75 20.69
CA SER A 175 -4.01 -7.36 19.54
C SER A 175 -3.42 -5.97 19.80
N ARG A 176 -2.08 -5.82 19.80
CA ARG A 176 -1.46 -4.50 19.81
C ARG A 176 -1.69 -3.86 18.45
N LEU A 177 -2.54 -2.84 18.41
CA LEU A 177 -2.72 -1.99 17.25
C LEU A 177 -1.69 -0.85 17.32
N SER A 178 -0.81 -0.75 16.32
CA SER A 178 0.04 0.42 16.11
C SER A 178 -0.60 1.29 15.03
N ARG A 179 -0.71 2.61 15.29
CA ARG A 179 -1.28 3.59 14.35
C ARG A 179 -0.18 4.52 13.88
N ARG A 180 -0.08 4.74 12.58
CA ARG A 180 0.68 5.86 12.01
C ARG A 180 -0.23 6.62 11.04
N LEU A 181 -0.34 7.92 11.24
CA LEU A 181 -1.03 8.84 10.34
C LEU A 181 0.05 9.56 9.50
N ALA A 182 -0.12 9.54 8.19
CA ALA A 182 0.61 10.41 7.28
C ALA A 182 -0.40 11.31 6.58
N THR A 183 -0.18 12.60 6.62
CA THR A 183 -1.01 13.59 5.94
C THR A 183 -0.14 14.31 4.92
N VAL A 184 -0.61 14.42 3.70
CA VAL A 184 -0.01 15.25 2.66
C VAL A 184 -1.01 16.33 2.33
N SER A 185 -0.67 17.57 2.66
CA SER A 185 -1.42 18.75 2.26
C SER A 185 -0.76 19.36 1.01
N GLY A 186 -1.57 19.68 0.03
CA GLY A 186 -1.17 20.36 -1.20
C GLY A 186 -0.93 21.87 -0.99
#